data_e799f58ac866e303c71bc7692b8ebfce
#
_entry.id   e799f58ac866e303c71bc7692b8ebfce
#
_cell.length_a   1.000
_cell.length_b   1.000
_cell.length_c   1.000
_cell.angle_alpha   90.00
_cell.angle_beta   90.00
_cell.angle_gamma   90.00
#
_symmetry.space_group_name_H-M   'P 1'
#
loop_
_entity.id
_entity.type
_entity.pdbx_description
1 polymer ?
#
loop_
_entity_poly.entity_id
_entity_poly.type
_entity_poly.pdbx_seq_one_letter_code
_entity_poly.pdbx_strand_id
1 'polypeptide(L)'
;MSLPNLNQQLPALQEWLDIQLPSVGTVQNIHPVTGGYSNLTFRLNTTTGNYMLRMPPPGSAVKTAHDMGREFRVLSALRPSYPLVPRAYLYCEEAAVLGAPFYIMEELQGMVLRPGNEVLKNISAEKFHTMSMQLINNLVELHAIDINATGLSQLGKPEGYVLRQVKGWTERYFQSA
;
A
#
# COMPACT_ATOMS: atom_id res chain seq x y z
N MET A 1 -10.62 -16.97 1.94
CA MET A 1 -9.40 -17.03 2.78
C MET A 1 -9.68 -16.29 4.07
N SER A 2 -9.44 -16.93 5.23
CA SER A 2 -9.53 -16.25 6.52
C SER A 2 -8.35 -15.28 6.66
N LEU A 3 -8.62 -14.07 7.14
CA LEU A 3 -7.58 -13.09 7.45
C LEU A 3 -6.70 -13.62 8.60
N PRO A 4 -5.38 -13.42 8.57
CA PRO A 4 -4.52 -13.81 9.68
C PRO A 4 -4.89 -13.03 10.94
N ASN A 5 -4.96 -13.73 12.06
CA ASN A 5 -5.14 -13.10 13.36
C ASN A 5 -3.77 -12.66 13.90
N LEU A 6 -3.41 -11.40 13.68
CA LEU A 6 -2.13 -10.86 14.11
C LEU A 6 -2.05 -10.56 15.61
N ASN A 7 -3.13 -10.72 16.36
CA ASN A 7 -3.11 -10.43 17.80
C ASN A 7 -2.12 -11.31 18.59
N GLN A 8 -1.86 -12.52 18.12
CA GLN A 8 -0.88 -13.40 18.75
C GLN A 8 0.58 -12.93 18.50
N GLN A 9 0.80 -12.12 17.47
CA GLN A 9 2.11 -11.61 17.08
C GLN A 9 2.35 -10.17 17.57
N LEU A 10 1.38 -9.58 18.27
CA LEU A 10 1.52 -8.22 18.82
C LEU A 10 2.78 -8.03 19.68
N PRO A 11 3.17 -8.97 20.58
CA PRO A 11 4.39 -8.81 21.36
C PRO A 11 5.65 -8.69 20.49
N ALA A 12 5.79 -9.55 19.48
CA ALA A 12 6.94 -9.49 18.56
C ALA A 12 6.93 -8.22 17.70
N LEU A 13 5.75 -7.79 17.24
CA LEU A 13 5.60 -6.53 16.52
C LEU A 13 5.97 -5.34 17.41
N GLN A 14 5.54 -5.32 18.68
CA GLN A 14 5.86 -4.25 19.61
C GLN A 14 7.35 -4.16 19.89
N GLU A 15 7.99 -5.29 20.22
CA GLU A 15 9.43 -5.34 20.45
C GLU A 15 10.21 -4.80 19.24
N TRP A 16 9.82 -5.18 18.04
CA TRP A 16 10.44 -4.68 16.82
C TRP A 16 10.20 -3.18 16.62
N LEU A 17 8.97 -2.68 16.89
CA LEU A 17 8.63 -1.25 16.79
C LEU A 17 9.38 -0.40 17.82
N ASP A 18 9.53 -0.86 19.05
CA ASP A 18 10.27 -0.15 20.12
C ASP A 18 11.72 0.14 19.71
N ILE A 19 12.30 -0.75 18.90
CA ILE A 19 13.67 -0.58 18.39
C ILE A 19 13.69 0.30 17.13
N GLN A 20 12.82 0.04 16.17
CA GLN A 20 12.90 0.60 14.83
C GLN A 20 12.13 1.92 14.66
N LEU A 21 11.04 2.10 15.40
CA LEU A 21 10.17 3.28 15.30
C LEU A 21 9.50 3.60 16.66
N PRO A 22 10.28 3.95 17.68
CA PRO A 22 9.76 4.17 19.04
C PRO A 22 8.71 5.30 19.11
N SER A 23 8.69 6.19 18.12
CA SER A 23 7.68 7.26 18.03
C SER A 23 6.25 6.77 17.79
N VAL A 24 6.05 5.52 17.40
CA VAL A 24 4.72 4.88 17.27
C VAL A 24 4.07 4.64 18.63
N GLY A 25 4.88 4.49 19.68
CA GLY A 25 4.38 4.15 21.00
C GLY A 25 3.84 2.72 21.09
N THR A 26 2.99 2.46 22.09
CA THR A 26 2.48 1.11 22.34
C THR A 26 1.30 0.77 21.44
N VAL A 27 1.37 -0.37 20.75
CA VAL A 27 0.25 -0.91 19.96
C VAL A 27 -0.83 -1.44 20.90
N GLN A 28 -2.00 -0.85 20.85
CA GLN A 28 -3.15 -1.21 21.68
C GLN A 28 -3.98 -2.32 21.02
N ASN A 29 -4.17 -2.22 19.69
CA ASN A 29 -4.87 -3.24 18.93
C ASN A 29 -4.54 -3.15 17.43
N ILE A 30 -4.87 -4.22 16.71
CA ILE A 30 -4.70 -4.34 15.27
C ILE A 30 -5.99 -4.89 14.64
N HIS A 31 -6.52 -4.18 13.66
CA HIS A 31 -7.76 -4.54 12.98
C HIS A 31 -7.56 -4.64 11.47
N PRO A 32 -8.11 -5.69 10.83
CA PRO A 32 -8.08 -5.77 9.39
C PRO A 32 -8.96 -4.68 8.75
N VAL A 33 -8.46 -4.09 7.67
CA VAL A 33 -9.23 -3.18 6.81
C VAL A 33 -9.74 -3.97 5.61
N THR A 34 -11.06 -4.07 5.50
CA THR A 34 -11.73 -4.84 4.45
C THR A 34 -11.84 -4.06 3.15
N GLY A 35 -11.91 -4.78 2.02
CA GLY A 35 -12.18 -4.22 0.69
C GLY A 35 -10.94 -3.97 -0.17
N GLY A 36 -9.76 -4.47 0.21
CA GLY A 36 -8.61 -4.66 -0.67
C GLY A 36 -8.69 -6.00 -1.40
N TYR A 37 -8.19 -6.08 -2.64
CA TYR A 37 -8.26 -7.28 -3.48
C TYR A 37 -6.93 -8.01 -3.62
N SER A 38 -5.82 -7.41 -3.20
CA SER A 38 -4.49 -7.93 -3.47
C SER A 38 -3.70 -8.15 -2.17
N ASN A 39 -3.30 -7.09 -1.50
CA ASN A 39 -2.54 -7.16 -0.26
C ASN A 39 -3.44 -6.92 0.95
N LEU A 40 -3.06 -7.50 2.08
CA LEU A 40 -3.75 -7.29 3.33
C LEU A 40 -3.35 -5.94 3.94
N THR A 41 -4.31 -5.25 4.48
CA THR A 41 -4.10 -3.99 5.18
C THR A 41 -4.73 -4.06 6.56
N PHE A 42 -4.00 -3.62 7.56
CA PHE A 42 -4.45 -3.56 8.95
C PHE A 42 -4.28 -2.15 9.49
N ARG A 43 -5.19 -1.74 10.34
CA ARG A 43 -5.08 -0.54 11.13
C ARG A 43 -4.43 -0.87 12.46
N LEU A 44 -3.34 -0.19 12.79
CA LEU A 44 -2.69 -0.21 14.09
C LEU A 44 -3.20 0.99 14.89
N ASN A 45 -3.88 0.73 16.01
CA ASN A 45 -4.17 1.77 16.98
C ASN A 45 -3.07 1.73 18.05
N THR A 46 -2.44 2.87 18.25
CA THR A 46 -1.32 3.00 19.20
C THR A 46 -1.57 4.15 20.18
N THR A 47 -0.71 4.28 21.17
CA THR A 47 -0.80 5.38 22.17
C THR A 47 -0.50 6.75 21.57
N THR A 48 0.14 6.83 20.39
CA THR A 48 0.52 8.08 19.75
C THR A 48 -0.33 8.42 18.53
N GLY A 49 -1.16 7.50 18.07
CA GLY A 49 -2.04 7.69 16.91
C GLY A 49 -2.33 6.40 16.17
N ASN A 50 -2.83 6.53 14.95
CA ASN A 50 -3.17 5.39 14.11
C ASN A 50 -2.20 5.31 12.93
N TYR A 51 -1.88 4.07 12.56
CA TYR A 51 -1.02 3.73 11.43
C TYR A 51 -1.65 2.62 10.61
N MET A 52 -1.20 2.47 9.38
CA MET A 52 -1.59 1.37 8.52
C MET A 52 -0.41 0.41 8.34
N LEU A 53 -0.66 -0.87 8.56
CA LEU A 53 0.28 -1.96 8.27
C LEU A 53 -0.19 -2.67 7.01
N ARG A 54 0.72 -2.87 6.06
CA ARG A 54 0.42 -3.57 4.82
C ARG A 54 1.36 -4.75 4.61
N MET A 55 0.79 -5.92 4.27
CA MET A 55 1.52 -7.18 4.10
C MET A 55 0.91 -8.02 2.98
N PRO A 56 1.64 -9.00 2.41
CA PRO A 56 1.10 -9.91 1.41
C PRO A 56 0.09 -10.88 2.03
N PRO A 57 -0.83 -11.44 1.23
CA PRO A 57 -1.69 -12.53 1.70
C PRO A 57 -0.87 -13.80 1.96
N PRO A 58 -1.27 -14.63 2.94
CA PRO A 58 -0.62 -15.91 3.21
C PRO A 58 -0.60 -16.82 1.97
N GLY A 59 0.53 -17.47 1.72
CA GLY A 59 0.63 -18.45 0.64
C GLY A 59 0.64 -17.87 -0.78
N SER A 60 0.92 -16.58 -0.94
CA SER A 60 1.04 -15.98 -2.27
C SER A 60 2.20 -16.60 -3.04
N ALA A 61 1.87 -17.37 -4.10
CA ALA A 61 2.86 -18.07 -4.93
C ALA A 61 3.71 -17.14 -5.81
N VAL A 62 3.22 -15.93 -6.08
CA VAL A 62 3.87 -14.96 -6.99
C VAL A 62 4.59 -13.88 -6.17
N LYS A 63 5.86 -14.10 -5.85
CA LYS A 63 6.69 -13.15 -5.09
C LYS A 63 6.72 -11.73 -5.66
N THR A 64 6.64 -11.57 -6.98
CA THR A 64 6.69 -10.27 -7.65
C THR A 64 5.36 -9.50 -7.64
N ALA A 65 4.24 -10.17 -7.41
CA ALA A 65 2.92 -9.54 -7.36
C ALA A 65 2.64 -8.86 -6.01
N HIS A 66 3.39 -9.24 -4.96
CA HIS A 66 3.18 -8.80 -3.58
C HIS A 66 4.50 -8.31 -2.96
N ASP A 67 5.28 -7.54 -3.74
CA ASP A 67 6.57 -6.99 -3.31
C ASP A 67 6.35 -5.75 -2.41
N MET A 68 6.28 -5.98 -1.10
CA MET A 68 6.09 -4.93 -0.09
C MET A 68 7.26 -3.94 -0.07
N GLY A 69 8.47 -4.42 -0.31
CA GLY A 69 9.65 -3.56 -0.40
C GLY A 69 9.58 -2.61 -1.59
N ARG A 70 9.05 -3.07 -2.72
CA ARG A 70 8.82 -2.20 -3.87
C ARG A 70 7.73 -1.15 -3.60
N GLU A 71 6.60 -1.54 -3.00
CA GLU A 71 5.54 -0.60 -2.63
C GLU A 71 6.07 0.46 -1.67
N PHE A 72 6.81 0.05 -0.63
CA PHE A 72 7.45 0.95 0.33
C PHE A 72 8.39 1.95 -0.36
N ARG A 73 9.28 1.48 -1.25
CA ARG A 73 10.22 2.35 -1.98
C ARG A 73 9.50 3.34 -2.89
N VAL A 74 8.43 2.91 -3.57
CA VAL A 74 7.62 3.80 -4.43
C VAL A 74 6.99 4.92 -3.59
N LEU A 75 6.34 4.61 -2.48
CA LEU A 75 5.73 5.61 -1.60
C LEU A 75 6.77 6.57 -1.03
N SER A 76 7.92 6.04 -0.57
CA SER A 76 9.01 6.83 -0.01
C SER A 76 9.61 7.79 -1.03
N ALA A 77 9.79 7.34 -2.28
CA ALA A 77 10.34 8.15 -3.35
C ALA A 77 9.35 9.22 -3.86
N LEU A 78 8.05 8.92 -3.85
CA LEU A 78 7.01 9.85 -4.29
C LEU A 78 6.73 10.96 -3.27
N ARG A 79 6.74 10.64 -1.98
CA ARG A 79 6.26 11.54 -0.91
C ARG A 79 6.85 12.95 -0.95
N PRO A 80 8.14 13.17 -1.22
CA PRO A 80 8.71 14.52 -1.27
C PRO A 80 8.14 15.39 -2.38
N SER A 81 7.78 14.80 -3.53
CA SER A 81 7.28 15.50 -4.72
C SER A 81 5.76 15.42 -4.87
N TYR A 82 5.12 14.47 -4.21
CA TYR A 82 3.68 14.22 -4.29
C TYR A 82 3.11 13.89 -2.91
N PRO A 83 2.74 14.90 -2.12
CA PRO A 83 2.32 14.72 -0.72
C PRO A 83 0.96 14.04 -0.54
N LEU A 84 0.24 13.73 -1.62
CA LEU A 84 -1.05 13.01 -1.55
C LEU A 84 -0.88 11.50 -1.33
N VAL A 85 0.33 10.94 -1.49
CA VAL A 85 0.59 9.55 -1.09
C VAL A 85 0.80 9.46 0.42
N PRO A 86 0.44 8.34 1.07
CA PRO A 86 0.72 8.15 2.49
C PRO A 86 2.23 8.15 2.74
N ARG A 87 2.65 8.73 3.85
CA ARG A 87 4.04 8.63 4.30
C ARG A 87 4.33 7.19 4.68
N ALA A 88 5.31 6.56 4.04
CA ALA A 88 5.84 5.27 4.45
C ALA A 88 6.89 5.48 5.55
N TYR A 89 6.69 4.86 6.72
CA TYR A 89 7.56 5.07 7.88
C TYR A 89 8.67 4.03 7.96
N LEU A 90 8.31 2.75 7.79
CA LEU A 90 9.22 1.66 8.08
C LEU A 90 8.85 0.41 7.27
N TYR A 91 9.86 -0.30 6.79
CA TYR A 91 9.73 -1.59 6.11
C TYR A 91 10.43 -2.68 6.91
N CYS A 92 9.75 -3.80 7.11
CA CYS A 92 10.27 -5.01 7.73
C CYS A 92 10.35 -6.13 6.70
N GLU A 93 11.55 -6.65 6.49
CA GLU A 93 11.79 -7.81 5.64
C GLU A 93 11.74 -9.13 6.43
N GLU A 94 11.85 -9.04 7.76
CA GLU A 94 11.98 -10.18 8.65
C GLU A 94 10.65 -10.91 8.84
N ALA A 95 10.55 -12.09 8.25
CA ALA A 95 9.36 -12.94 8.42
C ALA A 95 9.15 -13.40 9.88
N ALA A 96 10.18 -13.35 10.72
CA ALA A 96 10.09 -13.72 12.13
C ALA A 96 9.11 -12.83 12.92
N VAL A 97 8.88 -11.58 12.51
CA VAL A 97 8.01 -10.64 13.23
C VAL A 97 6.53 -10.97 13.01
N LEU A 98 6.09 -11.03 11.74
CA LEU A 98 4.67 -11.25 11.38
C LEU A 98 4.43 -12.39 10.39
N GLY A 99 5.43 -13.24 10.14
CA GLY A 99 5.32 -14.35 9.19
C GLY A 99 5.56 -13.98 7.73
N ALA A 100 5.64 -12.69 7.39
CA ALA A 100 5.88 -12.18 6.05
C ALA A 100 6.44 -10.75 6.11
N PRO A 101 7.12 -10.27 5.05
CA PRO A 101 7.51 -8.86 4.94
C PRO A 101 6.29 -7.94 5.02
N PHE A 102 6.45 -6.79 5.65
CA PHE A 102 5.40 -5.78 5.77
C PHE A 102 5.98 -4.37 5.82
N TYR A 103 5.14 -3.37 5.65
CA TYR A 103 5.52 -1.99 5.93
C TYR A 103 4.44 -1.23 6.68
N ILE A 104 4.87 -0.18 7.37
CA ILE A 104 4.01 0.72 8.14
C ILE A 104 3.97 2.06 7.44
N MET A 105 2.77 2.60 7.32
CA MET A 105 2.51 3.89 6.68
C MET A 105 1.48 4.71 7.45
N GLU A 106 1.38 5.96 7.07
CA GLU A 106 0.40 6.92 7.53
C GLU A 106 -1.03 6.43 7.26
N GLU A 107 -1.93 6.61 8.23
CA GLU A 107 -3.36 6.52 7.98
C GLU A 107 -3.86 7.83 7.37
N LEU A 108 -4.23 7.79 6.10
CA LEU A 108 -4.88 8.95 5.47
C LEU A 108 -6.34 9.00 5.90
N GLN A 109 -6.76 10.17 6.38
CA GLN A 109 -8.15 10.42 6.71
C GLN A 109 -8.94 10.72 5.45
N GLY A 110 -10.09 10.08 5.30
CA GLY A 110 -10.92 10.30 4.13
C GLY A 110 -12.02 9.27 3.98
N MET A 111 -12.81 9.44 2.96
CA MET A 111 -13.91 8.56 2.62
C MET A 111 -13.59 7.77 1.35
N VAL A 112 -13.67 6.47 1.43
CA VAL A 112 -13.56 5.61 0.25
C VAL A 112 -14.92 5.53 -0.44
N LEU A 113 -15.03 6.12 -1.62
CA LEU A 113 -16.24 6.08 -2.41
C LEU A 113 -16.36 4.71 -3.09
N ARG A 114 -17.40 3.95 -2.73
CA ARG A 114 -17.69 2.62 -3.30
C ARG A 114 -19.11 2.59 -3.84
N PRO A 115 -19.37 1.78 -4.88
CA PRO A 115 -20.74 1.53 -5.32
C PRO A 115 -21.62 1.09 -4.14
N GLY A 116 -22.82 1.65 -4.02
CA GLY A 116 -23.74 1.37 -2.91
C GLY A 116 -23.48 2.18 -1.62
N ASN A 117 -22.48 3.05 -1.58
CA ASN A 117 -22.26 3.94 -0.44
C ASN A 117 -23.38 5.00 -0.39
N GLU A 118 -24.09 5.08 0.74
CA GLU A 118 -25.20 6.04 0.94
C GLU A 118 -24.77 7.50 0.74
N VAL A 119 -23.50 7.82 1.03
CA VAL A 119 -22.96 9.18 0.83
C VAL A 119 -23.03 9.58 -0.64
N LEU A 120 -22.85 8.64 -1.58
CA LEU A 120 -22.92 8.92 -3.02
C LEU A 120 -24.30 9.41 -3.46
N LYS A 121 -25.35 9.00 -2.76
CA LYS A 121 -26.74 9.41 -3.08
C LYS A 121 -26.99 10.90 -2.80
N ASN A 122 -26.18 11.48 -1.90
CA ASN A 122 -26.34 12.86 -1.46
C ASN A 122 -25.29 13.82 -2.05
N ILE A 123 -24.44 13.33 -2.97
CA ILE A 123 -23.47 14.19 -3.66
C ILE A 123 -24.14 14.84 -4.87
N SER A 124 -24.09 16.19 -4.93
CA SER A 124 -24.62 16.92 -6.08
C SER A 124 -23.80 16.66 -7.36
N ALA A 125 -24.42 16.83 -8.52
CA ALA A 125 -23.74 16.71 -9.82
C ALA A 125 -22.51 17.64 -9.93
N GLU A 126 -22.61 18.85 -9.41
CA GLU A 126 -21.52 19.82 -9.37
C GLU A 126 -20.34 19.29 -8.55
N LYS A 127 -20.63 18.71 -7.38
CA LYS A 127 -19.62 18.11 -6.51
C LYS A 127 -18.95 16.90 -7.16
N PHE A 128 -19.72 16.06 -7.85
CA PHE A 128 -19.17 14.96 -8.66
C PHE A 128 -18.26 15.45 -9.77
N HIS A 129 -18.68 16.51 -10.49
CA HIS A 129 -17.84 17.12 -11.52
C HIS A 129 -16.51 17.62 -10.92
N THR A 130 -16.57 18.37 -9.81
CA THR A 130 -15.37 18.87 -9.12
C THR A 130 -14.44 17.73 -8.70
N MET A 131 -14.98 16.67 -8.10
CA MET A 131 -14.18 15.50 -7.69
C MET A 131 -13.54 14.79 -8.89
N SER A 132 -14.27 14.68 -10.02
CA SER A 132 -13.75 14.08 -11.25
C SER A 132 -12.60 14.91 -11.82
N MET A 133 -12.75 16.23 -11.85
CA MET A 133 -11.69 17.13 -12.30
C MET A 133 -10.45 17.04 -11.39
N GLN A 134 -10.63 16.98 -10.07
CA GLN A 134 -9.54 16.82 -9.13
C GLN A 134 -8.81 15.48 -9.32
N LEU A 135 -9.54 14.39 -9.58
CA LEU A 135 -8.95 13.09 -9.87
C LEU A 135 -8.05 13.16 -11.11
N ILE A 136 -8.53 13.79 -12.19
CA ILE A 136 -7.75 13.96 -13.42
C ILE A 136 -6.53 14.84 -13.17
N ASN A 137 -6.68 15.95 -12.46
CA ASN A 137 -5.57 16.84 -12.12
C ASN A 137 -4.50 16.11 -11.29
N ASN A 138 -4.90 15.35 -10.28
CA ASN A 138 -4.00 14.53 -9.48
C ASN A 138 -3.24 13.51 -10.34
N LEU A 139 -3.91 12.90 -11.32
CA LEU A 139 -3.27 11.97 -12.25
C LEU A 139 -2.25 12.67 -13.15
N VAL A 140 -2.57 13.86 -13.65
CA VAL A 140 -1.65 14.69 -14.45
C VAL A 140 -0.42 15.09 -13.63
N GLU A 141 -0.62 15.56 -12.40
CA GLU A 141 0.48 15.91 -11.48
C GLU A 141 1.40 14.71 -11.21
N LEU A 142 0.80 13.53 -10.94
CA LEU A 142 1.55 12.30 -10.71
C LEU A 142 2.37 11.90 -11.94
N HIS A 143 1.80 12.02 -13.14
CA HIS A 143 2.50 11.70 -14.39
C HIS A 143 3.56 12.74 -14.78
N ALA A 144 3.48 13.95 -14.28
CA ALA A 144 4.46 15.02 -14.50
C ALA A 144 5.70 14.89 -13.61
N ILE A 145 5.71 13.98 -12.64
CA ILE A 145 6.86 13.79 -11.74
C ILE A 145 8.06 13.29 -12.52
N ASP A 146 9.19 13.96 -12.36
CA ASP A 146 10.47 13.48 -12.90
C ASP A 146 10.94 12.23 -12.14
N ILE A 147 10.81 11.09 -12.81
CA ILE A 147 11.18 9.78 -12.24
C ILE A 147 12.69 9.64 -11.97
N ASN A 148 13.53 10.43 -12.64
CA ASN A 148 14.97 10.43 -12.41
C ASN A 148 15.32 11.24 -11.16
N ALA A 149 14.73 12.43 -11.02
CA ALA A 149 14.93 13.27 -9.83
C ALA A 149 14.43 12.61 -8.55
N THR A 150 13.38 11.79 -8.63
CA THR A 150 12.83 11.05 -7.49
C THR A 150 13.49 9.69 -7.24
N GLY A 151 14.36 9.21 -8.14
CA GLY A 151 14.95 7.88 -8.08
C GLY A 151 14.00 6.74 -8.47
N LEU A 152 12.76 7.03 -8.89
CA LEU A 152 11.77 6.04 -9.31
C LEU A 152 12.22 5.26 -10.56
N SER A 153 13.06 5.86 -11.41
CA SER A 153 13.64 5.20 -12.59
C SER A 153 14.42 3.93 -12.24
N GLN A 154 14.94 3.82 -11.02
CA GLN A 154 15.67 2.65 -10.54
C GLN A 154 14.76 1.49 -10.10
N LEU A 155 13.47 1.75 -9.89
CA LEU A 155 12.50 0.74 -9.44
C LEU A 155 11.90 -0.08 -10.58
N GLY A 156 12.27 0.21 -11.82
CA GLY A 156 11.76 -0.45 -13.01
C GLY A 156 12.79 -0.55 -14.13
N LYS A 157 12.42 -1.26 -15.18
CA LYS A 157 13.18 -1.35 -16.44
C LYS A 157 12.26 -0.84 -17.56
N PRO A 158 12.27 0.46 -17.89
CA PRO A 158 11.36 1.04 -18.88
C PRO A 158 11.61 0.50 -20.28
N GLU A 159 12.89 0.30 -20.65
CA GLU A 159 13.27 -0.19 -21.96
C GLU A 159 12.69 -1.57 -22.26
N GLY A 160 12.05 -1.71 -23.40
CA GLY A 160 11.44 -2.97 -23.84
C GLY A 160 10.29 -3.45 -22.97
N TYR A 161 9.67 -2.59 -22.15
CA TYR A 161 8.61 -2.96 -21.20
C TYR A 161 7.46 -3.69 -21.89
N VAL A 162 6.91 -3.12 -22.98
CA VAL A 162 5.76 -3.72 -23.69
C VAL A 162 6.11 -5.11 -24.21
N LEU A 163 7.27 -5.28 -24.82
CA LEU A 163 7.70 -6.58 -25.35
C LEU A 163 7.84 -7.63 -24.24
N ARG A 164 8.42 -7.24 -23.09
CA ARG A 164 8.52 -8.14 -21.91
C ARG A 164 7.16 -8.52 -21.37
N GLN A 165 6.21 -7.58 -21.31
CA GLN A 165 4.86 -7.87 -20.84
C GLN A 165 4.14 -8.84 -21.78
N VAL A 166 4.16 -8.58 -23.08
CA VAL A 166 3.53 -9.47 -24.08
C VAL A 166 4.12 -10.88 -23.96
N LYS A 167 5.44 -11.02 -23.99
CA LYS A 167 6.09 -12.33 -23.86
C LYS A 167 5.71 -13.05 -22.56
N GLY A 168 5.83 -12.37 -21.42
CA GLY A 168 5.54 -12.98 -20.13
C GLY A 168 4.08 -13.37 -19.95
N TRP A 169 3.13 -12.62 -20.49
CA TRP A 169 1.72 -13.01 -20.46
C TRP A 169 1.41 -14.17 -21.42
N THR A 170 2.01 -14.18 -22.60
CA THR A 170 1.89 -15.28 -23.56
C THR A 170 2.41 -16.59 -22.97
N GLU A 171 3.60 -16.56 -22.35
CA GLU A 171 4.18 -17.74 -21.69
C GLU A 171 3.30 -18.27 -20.56
N ARG A 172 2.78 -17.38 -19.69
CA ARG A 172 1.86 -17.79 -18.61
C ARG A 172 0.56 -18.38 -19.14
N TYR A 173 0.01 -17.83 -20.21
CA TYR A 173 -1.19 -18.37 -20.84
C TYR A 173 -0.97 -19.81 -21.29
N PHE A 174 0.12 -20.08 -22.01
CA PHE A 174 0.43 -21.45 -22.47
C PHE A 174 0.80 -22.42 -21.34
N GLN A 175 1.31 -21.92 -20.21
CA GLN A 175 1.59 -22.77 -19.05
C GLN A 175 0.32 -23.11 -18.23
N SER A 176 -0.75 -22.34 -18.38
CA SER A 176 -2.02 -22.53 -17.67
C SER A 176 -3.10 -23.24 -18.49
N ALA A 177 -2.87 -23.44 -19.79
CA ALA A 177 -3.73 -24.18 -20.71
C ALA A 177 -3.36 -25.67 -20.77
#